data_fd5794640aeb0a403b7f9718e555efba
#
_entry.id   fd5794640aeb0a403b7f9718e555efba
#
_cell.length_a   1.000
_cell.length_b   1.000
_cell.length_c   1.000
_cell.angle_alpha   90.00
_cell.angle_beta   90.00
_cell.angle_gamma   90.00
#
_symmetry.space_group_name_H-M   'P 1'
#
loop_
_entity.id
_entity.type
_entity.pdbx_description
1 polymer ?
#
loop_
_entity_poly.entity_id
_entity_poly.type
_entity_poly.pdbx_seq_one_letter_code
_entity_poly.pdbx_strand_id
1 'polypeptide(L)'
;MATTKKAKSPGAASGQTPANKLNGKAVSARASGTPEARDTARLLLEIEAIHCRPDNPYIFTSGRASPVYIDCRKLISYPEARAKIMNYALKSIDKQIGWNKIDVVAGGETAGIPFAAFLAALAKKPMIYVRKQPKGFGRMAQIEGDLKPGKRVLLVEDLATDGGSKIVFIEALKKAEAKVADCFVIFHYGIFPQSIEMLAAAGVKLHALATWWDALEAAQKHK
;
A
#
# COMPACT_ATOMS: atom_id res chain seq x y z
N MET A 1 40.01 -22.08 -52.97
CA MET A 1 39.31 -20.83 -53.29
C MET A 1 37.93 -20.84 -52.58
N ALA A 2 37.82 -20.17 -51.46
CA ALA A 2 36.59 -20.09 -50.71
C ALA A 2 36.18 -18.62 -50.57
N THR A 3 35.04 -18.27 -51.15
CA THR A 3 34.49 -16.94 -51.23
C THR A 3 33.68 -16.63 -49.99
N THR A 4 34.13 -15.63 -49.23
CA THR A 4 33.46 -15.07 -48.03
C THR A 4 32.28 -14.18 -48.45
N LYS A 5 31.05 -14.53 -48.08
CA LYS A 5 29.86 -13.65 -48.19
C LYS A 5 29.76 -12.79 -46.92
N LYS A 6 29.85 -11.45 -47.14
CA LYS A 6 29.53 -10.41 -46.16
C LYS A 6 28.03 -10.39 -45.87
N ALA A 7 27.61 -10.54 -44.63
CA ALA A 7 26.24 -10.32 -44.19
C ALA A 7 26.00 -8.82 -43.92
N LYS A 8 24.91 -8.30 -44.46
CA LYS A 8 24.37 -6.94 -44.25
C LYS A 8 23.62 -6.91 -42.91
N SER A 9 23.92 -5.91 -42.10
CA SER A 9 23.15 -5.52 -40.90
C SER A 9 21.80 -4.90 -41.30
N PRO A 10 20.70 -5.24 -40.59
CA PRO A 10 19.43 -4.53 -40.78
C PRO A 10 19.41 -3.23 -39.98
N GLY A 11 18.90 -2.19 -40.63
CA GLY A 11 18.78 -0.85 -40.09
C GLY A 11 17.80 -0.73 -38.92
N ALA A 12 18.11 0.18 -38.02
CA ALA A 12 17.28 0.59 -36.91
C ALA A 12 15.98 1.27 -37.41
N ALA A 13 14.85 0.64 -37.14
CA ALA A 13 13.54 1.24 -37.28
C ALA A 13 13.21 2.03 -36.00
N SER A 14 13.13 3.36 -36.12
CA SER A 14 12.64 4.27 -35.12
C SER A 14 11.11 4.09 -34.94
N GLY A 15 10.71 3.23 -33.99
CA GLY A 15 9.33 3.07 -33.58
C GLY A 15 8.92 4.20 -32.65
N GLN A 16 8.28 5.23 -33.15
CA GLN A 16 7.53 6.19 -32.33
C GLN A 16 6.32 5.49 -31.75
N THR A 17 6.30 5.35 -30.42
CA THR A 17 5.12 4.90 -29.67
C THR A 17 4.06 5.99 -29.72
N PRO A 18 2.81 5.72 -30.10
CA PRO A 18 1.76 6.74 -30.13
C PRO A 18 1.42 7.16 -28.70
N ALA A 19 1.51 8.47 -28.44
CA ALA A 19 1.02 9.10 -27.23
C ALA A 19 -0.50 8.87 -27.13
N ASN A 20 -0.93 8.00 -26.25
CA ASN A 20 -2.34 7.77 -25.93
C ASN A 20 -2.86 8.97 -25.12
N LYS A 21 -3.63 9.85 -25.78
CA LYS A 21 -4.36 10.94 -25.15
C LYS A 21 -5.53 10.34 -24.35
N LEU A 22 -5.27 9.97 -23.10
CA LEU A 22 -6.33 9.70 -22.12
C LEU A 22 -6.90 11.04 -21.64
N ASN A 23 -8.04 11.44 -22.20
CA ASN A 23 -8.96 12.41 -21.62
C ASN A 23 -9.56 11.79 -20.34
N GLY A 24 -8.89 11.94 -19.23
CA GLY A 24 -9.36 11.59 -17.91
C GLY A 24 -8.65 12.49 -16.91
N LYS A 25 -9.40 13.20 -16.09
CA LYS A 25 -8.86 13.93 -14.96
C LYS A 25 -7.85 13.03 -14.27
N ALA A 26 -6.58 13.40 -14.31
CA ALA A 26 -5.55 12.77 -13.50
C ALA A 26 -6.08 12.75 -12.05
N VAL A 27 -6.43 11.58 -11.53
CA VAL A 27 -6.74 11.42 -10.12
C VAL A 27 -5.43 11.70 -9.42
N SER A 28 -5.28 12.98 -9.03
CA SER A 28 -4.09 13.46 -8.36
C SER A 28 -3.95 12.65 -7.07
N ALA A 29 -2.96 11.77 -7.04
CA ALA A 29 -2.51 11.10 -5.82
C ALA A 29 -1.87 12.07 -4.81
N ARG A 30 -2.12 13.37 -4.95
CA ARG A 30 -1.83 14.40 -3.96
C ARG A 30 -2.83 14.24 -2.82
N ALA A 31 -2.68 13.16 -2.07
CA ALA A 31 -3.43 12.97 -0.86
C ALA A 31 -2.72 13.72 0.26
N SER A 32 -3.38 14.20 0.98
CA SER A 32 -3.83 14.57 2.25
C SER A 32 -3.50 16.02 2.59
N GLY A 33 -2.28 16.48 2.70
CA GLY A 33 -1.97 17.82 3.23
C GLY A 33 -2.68 18.13 4.57
N THR A 34 -3.25 17.10 5.23
CA THR A 34 -3.92 17.27 6.52
C THR A 34 -2.88 17.41 7.64
N PRO A 35 -3.22 18.05 8.77
CA PRO A 35 -2.33 18.12 9.92
C PRO A 35 -1.87 16.74 10.39
N GLU A 36 -2.77 15.75 10.40
CA GLU A 36 -2.49 14.36 10.81
C GLU A 36 -1.51 13.66 9.85
N ALA A 37 -1.64 13.91 8.55
CA ALA A 37 -0.73 13.35 7.55
C ALA A 37 0.68 13.92 7.67
N ARG A 38 0.78 15.23 7.84
CA ARG A 38 2.07 15.91 8.05
C ARG A 38 2.75 15.46 9.34
N ASP A 39 1.98 15.34 10.43
CA ASP A 39 2.51 14.85 11.70
C ASP A 39 2.90 13.37 11.62
N THR A 40 2.14 12.54 10.90
CA THR A 40 2.52 11.15 10.61
C THR A 40 3.84 11.09 9.85
N ALA A 41 4.01 11.91 8.82
CA ALA A 41 5.24 11.98 8.05
C ALA A 41 6.43 12.44 8.89
N ARG A 42 6.23 13.46 9.74
CA ARG A 42 7.25 13.94 10.70
C ARG A 42 7.66 12.84 11.68
N LEU A 43 6.71 12.14 12.28
CA LEU A 43 7.00 11.02 13.19
C LEU A 43 7.76 9.90 12.50
N LEU A 44 7.42 9.57 11.25
CA LEU A 44 8.15 8.57 10.46
C LEU A 44 9.60 9.01 10.16
N LEU A 45 9.85 10.30 9.98
CA LEU A 45 11.21 10.85 9.85
C LEU A 45 11.96 10.76 11.18
N GLU A 46 11.36 11.16 12.29
CA GLU A 46 11.97 11.16 13.63
C GLU A 46 12.39 9.77 14.10
N ILE A 47 11.60 8.74 13.79
CA ILE A 47 11.98 7.36 14.09
C ILE A 47 12.89 6.75 13.01
N GLU A 48 13.38 7.55 12.07
CA GLU A 48 14.21 7.10 10.95
C GLU A 48 13.58 5.95 10.13
N ALA A 49 12.26 5.99 9.94
CA ALA A 49 11.58 5.04 9.08
C ALA A 49 11.69 5.40 7.59
N ILE A 50 12.07 6.64 7.28
CA ILE A 50 12.28 7.14 5.92
C ILE A 50 13.77 7.24 5.68
N HIS A 51 14.23 6.55 4.63
CA HIS A 51 15.64 6.50 4.24
C HIS A 51 15.83 7.13 2.86
N CYS A 52 16.90 7.93 2.71
CA CYS A 52 17.28 8.52 1.44
C CYS A 52 18.75 8.16 1.11
N ARG A 53 18.96 7.54 -0.05
CA ARG A 53 20.28 7.12 -0.57
C ARG A 53 20.40 7.45 -2.06
N PRO A 54 20.61 8.73 -2.43
CA PRO A 54 20.63 9.15 -3.83
C PRO A 54 21.80 8.53 -4.61
N ASP A 55 22.97 8.39 -3.99
CA ASP A 55 24.17 7.88 -4.64
C ASP A 55 24.25 6.34 -4.68
N ASN A 56 23.48 5.65 -3.80
CA ASN A 56 23.43 4.18 -3.74
C ASN A 56 21.98 3.72 -3.52
N PRO A 57 21.14 3.77 -4.56
CA PRO A 57 19.72 3.53 -4.44
C PRO A 57 19.38 2.08 -4.01
N TYR A 58 18.24 1.94 -3.36
CA TYR A 58 17.67 0.64 -3.01
C TYR A 58 17.19 -0.07 -4.27
N ILE A 59 17.48 -1.35 -4.39
CA ILE A 59 16.94 -2.19 -5.46
C ILE A 59 15.78 -3.01 -4.87
N PHE A 60 14.57 -2.75 -5.35
CA PHE A 60 13.39 -3.49 -4.95
C PHE A 60 13.35 -4.89 -5.57
N THR A 61 12.54 -5.79 -5.01
CA THR A 61 12.33 -7.14 -5.57
C THR A 61 11.80 -7.13 -7.00
N SER A 62 11.17 -6.04 -7.42
CA SER A 62 10.74 -5.79 -8.80
C SER A 62 11.89 -5.42 -9.74
N GLY A 63 13.14 -5.31 -9.26
CA GLY A 63 14.31 -4.83 -10.00
C GLY A 63 14.38 -3.31 -10.16
N ARG A 64 13.40 -2.55 -9.66
CA ARG A 64 13.43 -1.09 -9.72
C ARG A 64 14.39 -0.50 -8.71
N ALA A 65 15.20 0.46 -9.13
CA ALA A 65 16.02 1.29 -8.26
C ALA A 65 15.18 2.45 -7.69
N SER A 66 15.35 2.72 -6.39
CA SER A 66 14.73 3.86 -5.72
C SER A 66 15.73 4.55 -4.81
N PRO A 67 15.91 5.88 -4.89
CA PRO A 67 16.76 6.60 -3.95
C PRO A 67 16.16 6.68 -2.55
N VAL A 68 14.92 6.26 -2.38
CA VAL A 68 14.18 6.36 -1.13
C VAL A 68 13.52 5.04 -0.76
N TYR A 69 13.44 4.78 0.53
CA TYR A 69 12.80 3.60 1.10
C TYR A 69 12.07 3.99 2.38
N ILE A 70 10.87 3.47 2.58
CA ILE A 70 10.08 3.67 3.79
C ILE A 70 9.85 2.34 4.46
N ASP A 71 10.23 2.24 5.74
CA ASP A 71 9.98 1.09 6.61
C ASP A 71 8.97 1.44 7.70
N CYS A 72 7.69 1.40 7.37
CA CYS A 72 6.62 1.64 8.33
C CYS A 72 6.62 0.62 9.49
N ARG A 73 7.26 -0.54 9.33
CA ARG A 73 7.35 -1.58 10.37
C ARG A 73 8.15 -1.12 11.58
N LYS A 74 9.09 -0.17 11.42
CA LYS A 74 9.80 0.46 12.55
C LYS A 74 8.83 1.03 13.58
N LEU A 75 7.68 1.54 13.14
CA LEU A 75 6.65 2.12 14.00
C LEU A 75 6.17 1.16 15.10
N ILE A 76 6.23 -0.15 14.86
CA ILE A 76 5.84 -1.18 15.84
C ILE A 76 6.64 -1.05 17.14
N SER A 77 7.91 -0.66 17.03
CA SER A 77 8.86 -0.56 18.13
C SER A 77 8.84 0.78 18.89
N TYR A 78 8.05 1.78 18.40
CA TYR A 78 7.99 3.12 18.98
C TYR A 78 6.59 3.39 19.56
N PRO A 79 6.33 3.06 20.83
CA PRO A 79 4.98 3.05 21.39
C PRO A 79 4.26 4.39 21.33
N GLU A 80 4.96 5.52 21.56
CA GLU A 80 4.36 6.86 21.54
C GLU A 80 3.97 7.27 20.11
N ALA A 81 4.90 7.16 19.15
CA ALA A 81 4.63 7.46 17.74
C ALA A 81 3.54 6.53 17.18
N ARG A 82 3.61 5.24 17.53
CA ARG A 82 2.60 4.25 17.16
C ARG A 82 1.22 4.61 17.70
N ALA A 83 1.10 4.93 18.99
CA ALA A 83 -0.17 5.30 19.60
C ALA A 83 -0.79 6.52 18.91
N LYS A 84 0.03 7.54 18.62
CA LYS A 84 -0.40 8.76 17.97
C LYS A 84 -0.88 8.50 16.53
N ILE A 85 -0.09 7.77 15.74
CA ILE A 85 -0.42 7.43 14.36
C ILE A 85 -1.65 6.52 14.28
N MET A 86 -1.79 5.55 15.18
CA MET A 86 -2.99 4.70 15.23
C MET A 86 -4.25 5.49 15.58
N ASN A 87 -4.17 6.48 16.46
CA ASN A 87 -5.29 7.37 16.74
C ASN A 87 -5.66 8.25 15.53
N TYR A 88 -4.68 8.72 14.75
CA TYR A 88 -4.94 9.42 13.49
C TYR A 88 -5.60 8.51 12.47
N ALA A 89 -5.12 7.28 12.33
CA ALA A 89 -5.70 6.28 11.45
C ALA A 89 -7.14 5.95 11.84
N LEU A 90 -7.41 5.75 13.15
CA LEU A 90 -8.75 5.52 13.67
C LEU A 90 -9.75 6.62 13.25
N LYS A 91 -9.37 7.89 13.45
CA LYS A 91 -10.18 9.06 13.07
C LYS A 91 -10.34 9.20 11.55
N SER A 92 -9.26 8.91 10.81
CA SER A 92 -9.26 8.98 9.36
C SER A 92 -10.20 7.94 8.73
N ILE A 93 -10.19 6.71 9.24
CA ILE A 93 -11.09 5.63 8.82
C ILE A 93 -12.54 6.00 9.14
N ASP A 94 -12.80 6.53 10.34
CA ASP A 94 -14.15 6.95 10.71
C ASP A 94 -14.69 8.02 9.77
N LYS A 95 -13.89 9.04 9.48
CA LYS A 95 -14.26 10.15 8.59
C LYS A 95 -14.46 9.72 7.14
N GLN A 96 -13.61 8.83 6.61
CA GLN A 96 -13.60 8.48 5.20
C GLN A 96 -14.50 7.29 4.85
N ILE A 97 -14.70 6.36 5.79
CA ILE A 97 -15.46 5.12 5.59
C ILE A 97 -16.63 5.05 6.57
N GLY A 98 -16.34 5.23 7.86
CA GLY A 98 -17.26 5.03 8.98
C GLY A 98 -17.12 3.62 9.61
N TRP A 99 -16.79 3.56 10.90
CA TRP A 99 -16.64 2.29 11.61
C TRP A 99 -17.91 1.44 11.68
N ASN A 100 -19.09 2.06 11.54
CA ASN A 100 -20.37 1.37 11.45
C ASN A 100 -20.55 0.58 10.14
N LYS A 101 -19.74 0.85 9.12
CA LYS A 101 -19.72 0.12 7.84
C LYS A 101 -18.68 -1.00 7.79
N ILE A 102 -17.92 -1.19 8.86
CA ILE A 102 -16.86 -2.19 8.96
C ILE A 102 -17.27 -3.21 10.03
N ASP A 103 -17.34 -4.48 9.65
CA ASP A 103 -17.66 -5.58 10.56
C ASP A 103 -16.39 -6.23 11.11
N VAL A 104 -15.32 -6.32 10.29
CA VAL A 104 -14.07 -7.01 10.62
C VAL A 104 -12.88 -6.23 10.06
N VAL A 105 -11.78 -6.20 10.78
CA VAL A 105 -10.50 -5.65 10.30
C VAL A 105 -9.59 -6.81 9.92
N ALA A 106 -9.01 -6.76 8.72
CA ALA A 106 -8.09 -7.78 8.20
C ALA A 106 -6.68 -7.22 8.02
N GLY A 107 -5.67 -7.87 8.59
CA GLY A 107 -4.27 -7.55 8.31
C GLY A 107 -3.70 -8.42 7.20
N GLY A 108 -2.97 -7.82 6.25
CA GLY A 108 -2.19 -8.59 5.27
C GLY A 108 -0.87 -9.09 5.84
N GLU A 109 -0.50 -10.34 5.55
CA GLU A 109 0.76 -10.92 6.00
C GLU A 109 1.94 -10.24 5.28
N THR A 110 2.96 -9.76 6.01
CA THR A 110 3.23 -9.86 7.44
C THR A 110 3.01 -8.50 8.12
N ALA A 111 3.33 -7.40 7.41
CA ALA A 111 3.41 -6.07 7.98
C ALA A 111 2.05 -5.46 8.35
N GLY A 112 0.98 -5.83 7.66
CA GLY A 112 -0.37 -5.38 7.96
C GLY A 112 -0.95 -5.94 9.26
N ILE A 113 -0.46 -7.10 9.72
CA ILE A 113 -1.00 -7.77 10.92
C ILE A 113 -0.96 -6.89 12.17
N PRO A 114 0.20 -6.32 12.59
CA PRO A 114 0.26 -5.49 13.79
C PRO A 114 -0.60 -4.23 13.68
N PHE A 115 -0.64 -3.58 12.53
CA PHE A 115 -1.46 -2.38 12.34
C PHE A 115 -2.96 -2.68 12.39
N ALA A 116 -3.38 -3.80 11.79
CA ALA A 116 -4.75 -4.29 11.91
C ALA A 116 -5.12 -4.61 13.36
N ALA A 117 -4.21 -5.24 14.12
CA ALA A 117 -4.43 -5.55 15.52
C ALA A 117 -4.63 -4.30 16.39
N PHE A 118 -3.78 -3.30 16.21
CA PHE A 118 -3.90 -2.02 16.93
C PHE A 118 -5.22 -1.31 16.59
N LEU A 119 -5.58 -1.23 15.31
CA LEU A 119 -6.81 -0.58 14.87
C LEU A 119 -8.05 -1.34 15.33
N ALA A 120 -8.06 -2.66 15.23
CA ALA A 120 -9.16 -3.50 15.68
C ALA A 120 -9.41 -3.34 17.18
N ALA A 121 -8.33 -3.32 17.99
CA ALA A 121 -8.41 -3.10 19.43
C ALA A 121 -8.99 -1.71 19.77
N LEU A 122 -8.50 -0.65 19.12
CA LEU A 122 -8.98 0.72 19.32
C LEU A 122 -10.46 0.89 18.89
N ALA A 123 -10.83 0.30 17.75
CA ALA A 123 -12.19 0.37 17.20
C ALA A 123 -13.15 -0.65 17.83
N LYS A 124 -12.66 -1.52 18.71
CA LYS A 124 -13.42 -2.66 19.31
C LYS A 124 -14.09 -3.52 18.23
N LYS A 125 -13.33 -3.87 17.18
CA LYS A 125 -13.79 -4.70 16.07
C LYS A 125 -13.11 -6.07 16.10
N PRO A 126 -13.79 -7.14 15.61
CA PRO A 126 -13.13 -8.40 15.31
C PRO A 126 -11.97 -8.22 14.36
N MET A 127 -10.92 -9.04 14.54
CA MET A 127 -9.75 -9.04 13.69
C MET A 127 -9.51 -10.43 13.10
N ILE A 128 -9.04 -10.43 11.85
CA ILE A 128 -8.48 -11.57 11.13
C ILE A 128 -7.18 -11.17 10.48
N TYR A 129 -6.40 -12.14 9.97
CA TYR A 129 -5.34 -11.81 9.03
C TYR A 129 -5.32 -12.74 7.82
N VAL A 130 -4.74 -12.25 6.73
CA VAL A 130 -4.69 -12.95 5.44
C VAL A 130 -3.25 -13.28 5.10
N ARG A 131 -2.97 -14.55 4.87
CA ARG A 131 -1.65 -15.06 4.48
C ARG A 131 -1.37 -14.79 3.02
N LYS A 132 -0.09 -14.62 2.67
CA LYS A 132 0.36 -14.52 1.27
C LYS A 132 0.12 -15.80 0.49
N GLN A 133 0.29 -16.95 1.17
CA GLN A 133 0.11 -18.26 0.56
C GLN A 133 -0.91 -19.09 1.38
N PRO A 134 -1.74 -19.90 0.71
CA PRO A 134 -2.64 -20.80 1.40
C PRO A 134 -1.86 -21.85 2.21
N LYS A 135 -2.41 -22.24 3.38
CA LYS A 135 -2.01 -23.50 4.01
C LYS A 135 -2.47 -24.64 3.11
N GLY A 136 -1.72 -25.75 3.05
CA GLY A 136 -2.02 -26.88 2.18
C GLY A 136 -3.39 -27.56 2.38
N PHE A 137 -4.19 -27.18 3.41
CA PHE A 137 -5.46 -27.80 3.76
C PHE A 137 -6.51 -26.76 4.19
N GLY A 138 -7.77 -26.99 3.78
CA GLY A 138 -8.95 -26.31 4.31
C GLY A 138 -9.53 -25.22 3.41
N ARG A 139 -10.83 -24.97 3.63
CA ARG A 139 -11.67 -24.08 2.81
C ARG A 139 -11.25 -22.60 2.88
N MET A 140 -10.60 -22.18 3.99
CA MET A 140 -10.08 -20.82 4.23
C MET A 140 -8.58 -20.86 4.51
N ALA A 141 -7.83 -21.56 3.65
CA ALA A 141 -6.40 -21.83 3.87
C ALA A 141 -5.50 -20.59 3.97
N GLN A 142 -6.01 -19.40 3.58
CA GLN A 142 -5.28 -18.13 3.66
C GLN A 142 -5.77 -17.20 4.77
N ILE A 143 -6.91 -17.50 5.44
CA ILE A 143 -7.50 -16.62 6.45
C ILE A 143 -7.32 -17.26 7.84
N GLU A 144 -6.79 -16.48 8.76
CA GLU A 144 -6.67 -16.84 10.16
C GLU A 144 -7.61 -15.97 11.00
N GLY A 145 -8.35 -16.63 11.87
CA GLY A 145 -9.45 -16.05 12.66
C GLY A 145 -10.81 -16.51 12.15
N ASP A 146 -11.89 -15.97 12.73
CA ASP A 146 -13.25 -16.33 12.38
C ASP A 146 -13.86 -15.29 11.44
N LEU A 147 -14.07 -15.66 10.18
CA LEU A 147 -14.70 -14.83 9.16
C LEU A 147 -15.99 -15.51 8.67
N LYS A 148 -17.12 -14.86 8.88
CA LYS A 148 -18.40 -15.31 8.33
C LYS A 148 -18.64 -14.71 6.95
N PRO A 149 -19.29 -15.45 6.01
CA PRO A 149 -19.71 -14.93 4.71
C PRO A 149 -20.52 -13.64 4.82
N GLY A 150 -20.38 -12.76 3.83
CA GLY A 150 -21.10 -11.51 3.73
C GLY A 150 -20.61 -10.37 4.64
N LYS A 151 -19.63 -10.60 5.51
CA LYS A 151 -19.05 -9.56 6.38
C LYS A 151 -18.31 -8.50 5.58
N ARG A 152 -18.46 -7.24 6.00
CA ARG A 152 -17.75 -6.08 5.45
C ARG A 152 -16.38 -5.99 6.10
N VAL A 153 -15.34 -6.17 5.29
CA VAL A 153 -13.95 -6.27 5.76
C VAL A 153 -13.17 -5.05 5.30
N LEU A 154 -12.50 -4.38 6.23
CA LEU A 154 -11.45 -3.40 5.95
C LEU A 154 -10.10 -4.12 5.89
N LEU A 155 -9.43 -4.10 4.73
CA LEU A 155 -8.05 -4.56 4.63
C LEU A 155 -7.11 -3.45 5.13
N VAL A 156 -6.20 -3.81 6.03
CA VAL A 156 -5.19 -2.90 6.60
C VAL A 156 -3.79 -3.41 6.27
N GLU A 157 -2.95 -2.50 5.78
CA GLU A 157 -1.56 -2.75 5.47
C GLU A 157 -0.68 -1.60 5.99
N ASP A 158 0.64 -1.82 6.02
CA ASP A 158 1.60 -0.81 6.43
C ASP A 158 1.79 0.28 5.37
N LEU A 159 2.03 -0.15 4.12
CA LEU A 159 2.25 0.76 2.99
C LEU A 159 1.71 0.21 1.66
N ALA A 160 1.50 1.12 0.71
CA ALA A 160 1.24 0.78 -0.68
C ALA A 160 2.25 1.44 -1.62
N THR A 161 2.86 0.64 -2.50
CA THR A 161 3.66 1.08 -3.65
C THR A 161 2.87 0.90 -4.94
N ASP A 162 2.99 -0.26 -5.60
CA ASP A 162 2.27 -0.63 -6.83
C ASP A 162 0.93 -1.36 -6.59
N GLY A 163 0.66 -1.81 -5.36
CA GLY A 163 -0.61 -2.43 -5.00
C GLY A 163 -0.69 -3.95 -5.16
N GLY A 164 0.29 -4.59 -5.80
CA GLY A 164 0.22 -6.00 -6.18
C GLY A 164 -0.07 -6.97 -5.02
N SER A 165 0.59 -6.81 -3.87
CA SER A 165 0.35 -7.68 -2.70
C SER A 165 -1.07 -7.58 -2.14
N LYS A 166 -1.71 -6.40 -2.25
CA LYS A 166 -3.07 -6.17 -1.75
C LYS A 166 -4.11 -6.94 -2.55
N ILE A 167 -3.90 -7.10 -3.85
CA ILE A 167 -4.81 -7.89 -4.71
C ILE A 167 -4.89 -9.34 -4.23
N VAL A 168 -3.76 -9.95 -3.88
CA VAL A 168 -3.73 -11.32 -3.36
C VAL A 168 -4.60 -11.48 -2.10
N PHE A 169 -4.51 -10.51 -1.18
CA PHE A 169 -5.31 -10.51 0.04
C PHE A 169 -6.80 -10.26 -0.23
N ILE A 170 -7.11 -9.33 -1.14
CA ILE A 170 -8.49 -9.00 -1.54
C ILE A 170 -9.15 -10.22 -2.19
N GLU A 171 -8.46 -10.91 -3.08
CA GLU A 171 -8.96 -12.12 -3.74
C GLU A 171 -9.23 -13.25 -2.72
N ALA A 172 -8.33 -13.46 -1.76
CA ALA A 172 -8.53 -14.44 -0.70
C ALA A 172 -9.75 -14.12 0.16
N LEU A 173 -9.95 -12.84 0.52
CA LEU A 173 -11.12 -12.38 1.28
C LEU A 173 -12.43 -12.54 0.46
N LYS A 174 -12.42 -12.18 -0.82
CA LYS A 174 -13.56 -12.36 -1.72
C LYS A 174 -13.91 -13.83 -1.93
N LYS A 175 -12.90 -14.70 -2.04
CA LYS A 175 -13.09 -16.17 -2.12
C LYS A 175 -13.75 -16.74 -0.87
N ALA A 176 -13.54 -16.10 0.28
CA ALA A 176 -14.22 -16.40 1.54
C ALA A 176 -15.58 -15.67 1.68
N GLU A 177 -16.12 -15.13 0.57
CA GLU A 177 -17.41 -14.45 0.49
C GLU A 177 -17.48 -13.15 1.33
N ALA A 178 -16.33 -12.54 1.67
CA ALA A 178 -16.31 -11.24 2.32
C ALA A 178 -16.59 -10.10 1.33
N LYS A 179 -17.17 -9.02 1.83
CA LYS A 179 -17.36 -7.76 1.11
C LYS A 179 -16.19 -6.85 1.43
N VAL A 180 -15.28 -6.67 0.47
CA VAL A 180 -14.10 -5.81 0.61
C VAL A 180 -14.25 -4.63 -0.33
N ALA A 181 -14.56 -3.46 0.21
CA ALA A 181 -14.71 -2.21 -0.55
C ALA A 181 -13.58 -1.22 -0.28
N ASP A 182 -12.85 -1.40 0.82
CA ASP A 182 -11.87 -0.43 1.30
C ASP A 182 -10.58 -1.13 1.75
N CYS A 183 -9.44 -0.50 1.41
CA CYS A 183 -8.11 -0.85 1.89
C CYS A 183 -7.49 0.40 2.52
N PHE A 184 -6.96 0.29 3.73
CA PHE A 184 -6.29 1.37 4.44
C PHE A 184 -4.81 1.07 4.63
N VAL A 185 -3.96 2.07 4.40
CA VAL A 185 -2.51 1.99 4.63
C VAL A 185 -2.03 3.18 5.47
N ILE A 186 -0.97 2.98 6.24
CA ILE A 186 -0.32 4.07 6.98
C ILE A 186 0.34 5.02 5.99
N PHE A 187 1.01 4.47 4.97
CA PHE A 187 1.72 5.26 3.99
C PHE A 187 1.46 4.79 2.55
N HIS A 188 1.17 5.73 1.67
CA HIS A 188 1.07 5.49 0.23
C HIS A 188 2.15 6.26 -0.52
N TYR A 189 2.92 5.58 -1.35
CA TYR A 189 3.94 6.25 -2.18
C TYR A 189 3.34 7.33 -3.08
N GLY A 190 2.16 7.10 -3.65
CA GLY A 190 1.41 8.09 -4.43
C GLY A 190 2.08 8.55 -5.74
N ILE A 191 3.17 7.89 -6.13
CA ILE A 191 3.92 8.17 -7.37
C ILE A 191 3.67 7.11 -8.44
N PHE A 192 2.99 6.02 -8.10
CA PHE A 192 2.62 4.94 -9.01
C PHE A 192 1.11 4.92 -9.20
N PRO A 193 0.56 5.44 -10.31
CA PRO A 193 -0.88 5.47 -10.55
C PRO A 193 -1.48 4.06 -10.60
N GLN A 194 -0.72 3.06 -10.99
CA GLN A 194 -1.15 1.66 -11.11
C GLN A 194 -1.71 1.09 -9.81
N SER A 195 -1.23 1.53 -8.64
CA SER A 195 -1.73 1.05 -7.35
C SER A 195 -3.21 1.38 -7.14
N ILE A 196 -3.62 2.58 -7.53
CA ILE A 196 -5.01 3.04 -7.42
C ILE A 196 -5.87 2.34 -8.47
N GLU A 197 -5.37 2.25 -9.71
CA GLU A 197 -6.08 1.61 -10.83
C GLU A 197 -6.35 0.13 -10.58
N MET A 198 -5.35 -0.62 -10.10
CA MET A 198 -5.50 -2.06 -9.78
C MET A 198 -6.52 -2.30 -8.67
N LEU A 199 -6.47 -1.52 -7.60
CA LEU A 199 -7.42 -1.65 -6.50
C LEU A 199 -8.83 -1.22 -6.93
N ALA A 200 -8.96 -0.14 -7.71
CA ALA A 200 -10.25 0.29 -8.27
C ALA A 200 -10.84 -0.76 -9.21
N ALA A 201 -10.03 -1.40 -10.07
CA ALA A 201 -10.46 -2.51 -10.92
C ALA A 201 -10.96 -3.71 -10.10
N ALA A 202 -10.37 -3.94 -8.93
CA ALA A 202 -10.86 -4.92 -7.96
C ALA A 202 -12.08 -4.42 -7.14
N GLY A 203 -12.64 -3.23 -7.41
CA GLY A 203 -13.74 -2.64 -6.67
C GLY A 203 -13.37 -2.20 -5.25
N VAL A 204 -12.10 -1.90 -4.99
CA VAL A 204 -11.59 -1.53 -3.67
C VAL A 204 -10.98 -0.13 -3.73
N LYS A 205 -11.39 0.73 -2.81
CA LYS A 205 -10.83 2.07 -2.66
C LYS A 205 -9.62 2.03 -1.71
N LEU A 206 -8.51 2.63 -2.13
CA LEU A 206 -7.34 2.83 -1.29
C LEU A 206 -7.46 4.11 -0.48
N HIS A 207 -7.28 3.99 0.83
CA HIS A 207 -7.16 5.09 1.78
C HIS A 207 -5.76 5.10 2.38
N ALA A 208 -5.15 6.26 2.52
CA ALA A 208 -3.84 6.42 3.14
C ALA A 208 -3.87 7.51 4.20
N LEU A 209 -3.09 7.32 5.25
CA LEU A 209 -2.93 8.34 6.27
C LEU A 209 -1.94 9.42 5.83
N ALA A 210 -0.78 9.02 5.29
CA ALA A 210 0.22 9.92 4.75
C ALA A 210 0.74 9.43 3.39
N THR A 211 1.36 10.35 2.64
CA THR A 211 1.94 10.11 1.32
C THR A 211 3.37 10.62 1.26
N TRP A 212 4.04 10.35 0.14
CA TRP A 212 5.37 10.86 -0.13
C TRP A 212 5.43 12.40 -0.16
N TRP A 213 4.34 13.06 -0.55
CA TRP A 213 4.25 14.53 -0.57
C TRP A 213 4.26 15.13 0.84
N ASP A 214 3.58 14.46 1.78
CA ASP A 214 3.60 14.85 3.20
C ASP A 214 5.00 14.66 3.81
N ALA A 215 5.70 13.58 3.43
CA ALA A 215 7.06 13.31 3.87
C ALA A 215 8.05 14.36 3.32
N LEU A 216 7.92 14.76 2.07
CA LEU A 216 8.74 15.80 1.45
C LEU A 216 8.52 17.15 2.15
N GLU A 217 7.26 17.55 2.39
CA GLU A 217 6.93 18.78 3.11
C GLU A 217 7.50 18.77 4.53
N ALA A 218 7.38 17.65 5.24
CA ALA A 218 7.92 17.50 6.59
C ALA A 218 9.45 17.62 6.60
N ALA A 219 10.15 16.97 5.67
CA ALA A 219 11.61 17.04 5.56
C ALA A 219 12.14 18.45 5.25
N GLN A 220 11.39 19.23 4.48
CA GLN A 220 11.76 20.63 4.18
C GLN A 220 11.65 21.57 5.39
N LYS A 221 10.77 21.26 6.32
CA LYS A 221 10.56 22.07 7.55
C LYS A 221 11.51 21.68 8.69
N HIS A 222 12.18 20.55 8.59
CA HIS A 222 13.15 20.07 9.60
C HIS A 222 14.61 20.47 9.29
N LYS A 223 14.83 21.34 8.29
CA LYS A 223 16.10 22.02 8.06
C LYS A 223 16.11 23.34 8.84
#